data_cb6775cafc7427aaf664ebe0bfceb4e6
#
_entry.id   cb6775cafc7427aaf664ebe0bfceb4e6
#
_cell.length_a   1.000
_cell.length_b   1.000
_cell.length_c   1.000
_cell.angle_alpha   90.00
_cell.angle_beta   90.00
_cell.angle_gamma   90.00
#
_symmetry.space_group_name_H-M   'P 1'
#
loop_
_entity.id
_entity.type
_entity.pdbx_description
1 polymer ?
#
loop_
_entity_poly.entity_id
_entity_poly.type
_entity_poly.pdbx_seq_one_letter_code
_entity_poly.pdbx_strand_id
1 'polypeptide(L)'
;MVSRGRQGNVKLQCNVFLLLEFDVRSKGLIKISGHATMDKIQQYIDDNKDAFLKQWFEVLRIPSVSAQREHKDDMKKTASWLVSLLTEKLGMSARTISTDGNPLVYGESPSVPNAPTVMLYGHYDVMPSEPDDAWFTPPFEPTIRDNKVFCRGANDDKGQWCAHLCGMQAFLALNGSFPLQIKVILEGEEEVGSASLSTFLDSEENRKLLACDALLVSDTSAAGPGLPAITYGLRGVMSFEVKLTGPNRDLHSGVYGGSVWNPAIALAKLLAAMIDEDGKVQIPEFYDDVEPITQLERNALAQNPYNAAEEKNQIGIESSFGEKEYTVLERRGARPSFDVNGITSGYQGEGGKTIIPSWASAKFTFRTVPNMNPEKIRKNVEDFVKSHVPTDVKVELEYQQGSGGMVAPLTGKFVVAASKVLENVYGVKPRFVRDGGSIPIVAKLRQKLNAETVLMGFGLEDDAIHSPNEKFNLDSFFNGIKTDVLLWDAFSKVS
;
A
#
# COMPACT_ATOMS: atom_id res chain seq x y z
N MET A 1 -35.43 40.87 57.56
CA MET A 1 -36.61 40.46 56.79
C MET A 1 -36.10 39.73 55.60
N VAL A 2 -35.97 38.49 55.64
CA VAL A 2 -36.74 37.34 55.20
C VAL A 2 -37.42 37.56 53.83
N SER A 3 -36.89 36.91 52.80
CA SER A 3 -37.76 36.11 51.90
C SER A 3 -36.91 35.14 51.07
N ARG A 4 -37.34 33.90 51.16
CA ARG A 4 -36.91 32.68 50.45
C ARG A 4 -37.38 32.73 48.99
N GLY A 5 -36.61 32.12 48.09
CA GLY A 5 -37.06 31.88 46.72
C GLY A 5 -36.26 30.84 45.95
N ARG A 6 -36.69 29.62 46.07
CA ARG A 6 -36.70 28.50 45.12
C ARG A 6 -35.41 28.12 44.33
N GLN A 7 -34.87 27.00 44.77
CA GLN A 7 -34.02 26.11 43.99
C GLN A 7 -34.77 25.54 42.78
N GLY A 8 -34.27 25.77 41.58
CA GLY A 8 -34.64 25.08 40.35
C GLY A 8 -33.64 23.97 40.06
N ASN A 9 -34.03 22.71 40.23
CA ASN A 9 -33.26 21.52 39.85
C ASN A 9 -33.15 21.46 38.33
N VAL A 10 -31.99 21.70 37.79
CA VAL A 10 -31.60 21.28 36.44
C VAL A 10 -30.96 19.91 36.55
N LYS A 11 -31.70 18.90 36.13
CA LYS A 11 -31.15 17.53 35.93
C LYS A 11 -30.16 17.59 34.76
N LEU A 12 -28.88 17.57 35.07
CA LEU A 12 -27.87 17.15 34.11
C LEU A 12 -28.02 15.65 33.89
N GLN A 13 -28.42 15.27 32.69
CA GLN A 13 -28.24 13.88 32.21
C GLN A 13 -26.74 13.64 32.01
N CYS A 14 -26.12 12.96 32.95
CA CYS A 14 -24.84 12.32 32.75
C CYS A 14 -25.01 11.19 31.73
N ASN A 15 -24.56 11.41 30.51
CA ASN A 15 -24.27 10.30 29.60
C ASN A 15 -23.14 9.47 30.18
N VAL A 16 -23.49 8.25 30.52
CA VAL A 16 -22.56 7.22 31.03
C VAL A 16 -21.59 6.90 29.88
N PHE A 17 -20.38 7.42 29.98
CA PHE A 17 -19.26 6.88 29.23
C PHE A 17 -18.96 5.49 29.80
N LEU A 18 -19.32 4.46 29.04
CA LEU A 18 -18.86 3.11 29.31
C LEU A 18 -17.35 3.07 29.02
N LEU A 19 -16.54 3.33 30.05
CA LEU A 19 -15.16 2.91 30.11
C LEU A 19 -15.17 1.38 30.16
N LEU A 20 -14.92 0.74 29.03
CA LEU A 20 -14.56 -0.68 29.00
C LEU A 20 -13.15 -0.79 29.61
N GLU A 21 -13.06 -0.84 30.93
CA GLU A 21 -11.92 -1.40 31.63
C GLU A 21 -11.88 -2.90 31.30
N PHE A 22 -10.96 -3.29 30.41
CA PHE A 22 -10.65 -4.69 30.20
C PHE A 22 -9.87 -5.22 31.41
N ASP A 23 -10.53 -6.07 32.18
CA ASP A 23 -9.90 -6.82 33.27
C ASP A 23 -8.76 -7.71 32.71
N VAL A 24 -7.51 -7.34 33.06
CA VAL A 24 -6.26 -7.97 32.61
C VAL A 24 -5.99 -9.30 33.37
N ARG A 25 -6.97 -9.93 33.97
CA ARG A 25 -6.78 -11.18 34.74
C ARG A 25 -7.68 -12.32 34.30
N SER A 26 -7.72 -12.64 33.04
CA SER A 26 -8.07 -14.00 32.62
C SER A 26 -7.14 -14.43 31.49
N LYS A 27 -6.22 -15.33 31.79
CA LYS A 27 -5.54 -16.19 30.81
C LYS A 27 -6.60 -17.09 30.14
N GLY A 28 -7.44 -16.51 29.35
CA GLY A 28 -8.38 -17.20 28.49
C GLY A 28 -7.70 -17.50 27.15
N LEU A 29 -6.81 -18.51 27.15
CA LEU A 29 -6.48 -19.23 25.92
C LEU A 29 -7.83 -19.62 25.28
N ILE A 30 -8.13 -19.10 24.10
CA ILE A 30 -9.26 -19.54 23.30
C ILE A 30 -9.05 -21.05 23.11
N LYS A 31 -9.86 -21.87 23.79
CA LYS A 31 -9.93 -23.29 23.52
C LYS A 31 -10.56 -23.44 22.13
N ILE A 32 -9.72 -23.54 21.12
CA ILE A 32 -10.10 -23.86 19.75
C ILE A 32 -10.52 -25.33 19.77
N SER A 33 -11.80 -25.58 19.82
CA SER A 33 -12.34 -26.93 19.82
C SER A 33 -12.19 -27.52 18.43
N GLY A 34 -11.29 -28.50 18.28
CA GLY A 34 -11.15 -29.31 17.07
C GLY A 34 -10.02 -28.92 16.10
N HIS A 35 -9.36 -27.78 16.27
CA HIS A 35 -8.27 -27.33 15.38
C HIS A 35 -6.87 -27.55 15.99
N ALA A 36 -5.84 -27.52 15.14
CA ALA A 36 -4.46 -27.74 15.54
C ALA A 36 -4.00 -26.70 16.60
N THR A 37 -3.37 -27.16 17.67
CA THR A 37 -2.78 -26.28 18.69
C THR A 37 -1.57 -25.53 18.10
N MET A 38 -1.17 -24.40 18.71
CA MET A 38 0.00 -23.63 18.29
C MET A 38 1.26 -24.51 18.18
N ASP A 39 1.46 -25.43 19.13
CA ASP A 39 2.60 -26.37 19.11
C ASP A 39 2.56 -27.31 17.90
N LYS A 40 1.38 -27.82 17.53
CA LYS A 40 1.23 -28.66 16.35
C LYS A 40 1.45 -27.87 15.04
N ILE A 41 1.02 -26.62 15.01
CA ILE A 41 1.25 -25.74 13.86
C ILE A 41 2.76 -25.49 13.72
N GLN A 42 3.43 -25.15 14.83
CA GLN A 42 4.87 -24.92 14.83
C GLN A 42 5.63 -26.18 14.39
N GLN A 43 5.30 -27.33 14.96
CA GLN A 43 5.94 -28.60 14.58
C GLN A 43 5.76 -28.91 13.10
N TYR A 44 4.54 -28.73 12.54
CA TYR A 44 4.30 -28.93 11.12
C TYR A 44 5.13 -28.00 10.26
N ILE A 45 5.24 -26.73 10.63
CA ILE A 45 6.07 -25.75 9.92
C ILE A 45 7.54 -26.17 9.95
N ASP A 46 8.06 -26.56 11.12
CA ASP A 46 9.45 -26.97 11.28
C ASP A 46 9.76 -28.23 10.46
N ASP A 47 8.86 -29.21 10.44
CA ASP A 47 9.01 -30.44 9.68
C ASP A 47 8.95 -30.22 8.14
N ASN A 48 8.32 -29.12 7.68
CA ASN A 48 8.14 -28.79 6.27
C ASN A 48 8.92 -27.56 5.80
N LYS A 49 9.80 -27.01 6.66
CA LYS A 49 10.55 -25.78 6.40
C LYS A 49 11.25 -25.78 5.05
N ASP A 50 11.98 -26.85 4.73
CA ASP A 50 12.74 -26.96 3.48
C ASP A 50 11.83 -27.04 2.26
N ALA A 51 10.65 -27.66 2.38
CA ALA A 51 9.67 -27.76 1.30
C ALA A 51 9.05 -26.37 1.00
N PHE A 52 8.73 -25.59 2.04
CA PHE A 52 8.23 -24.22 1.89
C PHE A 52 9.27 -23.29 1.28
N LEU A 53 10.53 -23.37 1.73
CA LEU A 53 11.63 -22.60 1.16
C LEU A 53 11.88 -22.97 -0.31
N LYS A 54 11.85 -24.25 -0.64
CA LYS A 54 11.99 -24.71 -2.02
C LYS A 54 10.89 -24.15 -2.92
N GLN A 55 9.63 -24.22 -2.49
CA GLN A 55 8.49 -23.67 -3.22
C GLN A 55 8.64 -22.16 -3.47
N TRP A 56 9.01 -21.40 -2.43
CA TRP A 56 9.24 -19.98 -2.54
C TRP A 56 10.41 -19.66 -3.50
N PHE A 57 11.54 -20.37 -3.39
CA PHE A 57 12.70 -20.18 -4.24
C PHE A 57 12.45 -20.55 -5.71
N GLU A 58 11.58 -21.51 -5.97
CA GLU A 58 11.17 -21.84 -7.33
C GLU A 58 10.53 -20.66 -8.05
N VAL A 59 9.61 -19.95 -7.39
CA VAL A 59 8.94 -18.79 -7.99
C VAL A 59 9.81 -17.54 -8.01
N LEU A 60 10.72 -17.38 -7.05
CA LEU A 60 11.68 -16.26 -7.03
C LEU A 60 12.65 -16.32 -8.22
N ARG A 61 13.04 -17.53 -8.67
CA ARG A 61 13.91 -17.71 -9.83
C ARG A 61 13.27 -17.38 -11.17
N ILE A 62 11.97 -17.09 -11.21
CA ILE A 62 11.31 -16.66 -12.43
C ILE A 62 11.30 -15.13 -12.45
N PRO A 63 12.05 -14.48 -13.37
CA PRO A 63 12.14 -13.02 -13.42
C PRO A 63 10.89 -12.42 -14.06
N SER A 64 9.78 -12.42 -13.35
CA SER A 64 8.50 -11.89 -13.82
C SER A 64 8.44 -10.37 -13.78
N VAL A 65 9.31 -9.70 -14.53
CA VAL A 65 9.40 -8.25 -14.62
C VAL A 65 8.37 -7.72 -15.61
N SER A 66 7.28 -7.13 -15.12
CA SER A 66 6.16 -6.67 -15.96
C SER A 66 6.52 -5.50 -16.87
N ALA A 67 7.43 -4.64 -16.44
CA ALA A 67 7.84 -3.43 -17.17
C ALA A 67 8.71 -3.75 -18.41
N GLN A 68 9.27 -4.94 -18.54
CA GLN A 68 10.25 -5.31 -19.57
C GLN A 68 9.70 -6.37 -20.52
N ARG A 69 9.76 -6.09 -21.82
CA ARG A 69 9.15 -6.97 -22.86
C ARG A 69 9.82 -8.33 -22.98
N GLU A 70 11.10 -8.43 -22.69
CA GLU A 70 11.88 -9.68 -22.70
C GLU A 70 11.37 -10.70 -21.69
N HIS A 71 10.75 -10.25 -20.60
CA HIS A 71 10.21 -11.13 -19.55
C HIS A 71 8.75 -11.58 -19.79
N LYS A 72 8.18 -11.30 -20.96
CA LYS A 72 6.79 -11.69 -21.28
C LYS A 72 6.51 -13.19 -21.11
N ASP A 73 7.48 -14.04 -21.42
CA ASP A 73 7.32 -15.50 -21.26
C ASP A 73 7.53 -15.93 -19.80
N ASP A 74 8.34 -15.19 -19.01
CA ASP A 74 8.47 -15.40 -17.58
C ASP A 74 7.17 -15.04 -16.84
N MET A 75 6.46 -13.99 -17.28
CA MET A 75 5.13 -13.67 -16.77
C MET A 75 4.16 -14.83 -16.94
N LYS A 76 4.07 -15.42 -18.15
CA LYS A 76 3.22 -16.60 -18.42
C LYS A 76 3.65 -17.83 -17.64
N LYS A 77 4.97 -18.03 -17.50
CA LYS A 77 5.55 -19.14 -16.72
C LYS A 77 5.15 -19.03 -15.26
N THR A 78 5.23 -17.82 -14.68
CA THR A 78 4.81 -17.57 -13.29
C THR A 78 3.31 -17.82 -13.12
N ALA A 79 2.47 -17.31 -14.02
CA ALA A 79 1.03 -17.55 -13.97
C ALA A 79 0.68 -19.04 -14.07
N SER A 80 1.37 -19.79 -14.94
CA SER A 80 1.16 -21.24 -15.08
C SER A 80 1.61 -22.01 -13.84
N TRP A 81 2.75 -21.63 -13.24
CA TRP A 81 3.24 -22.19 -11.99
C TRP A 81 2.24 -21.99 -10.85
N LEU A 82 1.66 -20.80 -10.75
CA LEU A 82 0.62 -20.47 -9.75
C LEU A 82 -0.64 -21.31 -9.94
N VAL A 83 -1.13 -21.47 -11.18
CA VAL A 83 -2.30 -22.33 -11.46
C VAL A 83 -2.02 -23.77 -11.03
N SER A 84 -0.83 -24.31 -11.33
CA SER A 84 -0.44 -25.67 -10.90
C SER A 84 -0.40 -25.77 -9.38
N LEU A 85 0.19 -24.78 -8.68
CA LEU A 85 0.24 -24.75 -7.22
C LEU A 85 -1.17 -24.75 -6.60
N LEU A 86 -2.04 -23.85 -7.05
CA LEU A 86 -3.41 -23.72 -6.53
C LEU A 86 -4.21 -25.00 -6.78
N THR A 87 -4.02 -25.65 -7.94
CA THR A 87 -4.75 -26.87 -8.28
C THR A 87 -4.19 -28.09 -7.56
N GLU A 88 -2.87 -28.34 -7.65
CA GLU A 88 -2.25 -29.57 -7.20
C GLU A 88 -1.99 -29.62 -5.70
N LYS A 89 -1.66 -28.47 -5.09
CA LYS A 89 -1.33 -28.38 -3.66
C LYS A 89 -2.49 -27.94 -2.77
N LEU A 90 -3.41 -27.12 -3.31
CA LEU A 90 -4.52 -26.56 -2.54
C LEU A 90 -5.88 -27.15 -2.95
N GLY A 91 -5.94 -27.98 -4.01
CA GLY A 91 -7.17 -28.58 -4.50
C GLY A 91 -8.21 -27.55 -4.98
N MET A 92 -7.76 -26.35 -5.36
CA MET A 92 -8.64 -25.31 -5.86
C MET A 92 -8.98 -25.49 -7.33
N SER A 93 -10.16 -25.00 -7.73
CA SER A 93 -10.44 -24.76 -9.15
C SER A 93 -9.69 -23.51 -9.58
N ALA A 94 -8.61 -23.66 -10.34
CA ALA A 94 -7.76 -22.55 -10.72
C ALA A 94 -7.55 -22.45 -12.24
N ARG A 95 -7.40 -21.21 -12.74
CA ARG A 95 -7.14 -20.90 -14.15
C ARG A 95 -6.46 -19.55 -14.32
N THR A 96 -5.85 -19.36 -15.46
CA THR A 96 -5.51 -18.02 -15.94
C THR A 96 -6.72 -17.36 -16.59
N ILE A 97 -6.85 -16.05 -16.43
CA ILE A 97 -7.82 -15.22 -17.14
C ILE A 97 -7.02 -14.32 -18.08
N SER A 98 -7.30 -14.42 -19.37
CA SER A 98 -6.64 -13.59 -20.38
C SER A 98 -7.09 -12.15 -20.28
N THR A 99 -6.15 -11.21 -20.43
CA THR A 99 -6.33 -9.78 -20.46
C THR A 99 -5.63 -9.18 -21.68
N ASP A 100 -5.72 -7.87 -21.88
CA ASP A 100 -4.95 -7.18 -22.91
C ASP A 100 -3.45 -7.08 -22.55
N GLY A 101 -3.10 -7.23 -21.29
CA GLY A 101 -1.73 -7.25 -20.77
C GLY A 101 -1.32 -8.62 -20.25
N ASN A 102 -0.82 -8.67 -19.00
CA ASN A 102 -0.45 -9.91 -18.35
C ASN A 102 -1.68 -10.66 -17.80
N PRO A 103 -1.71 -12.01 -17.84
CA PRO A 103 -2.86 -12.77 -17.38
C PRO A 103 -3.09 -12.61 -15.87
N LEU A 104 -4.36 -12.61 -15.46
CA LEU A 104 -4.71 -12.78 -14.06
C LEU A 104 -4.71 -14.28 -13.72
N VAL A 105 -4.31 -14.63 -12.52
CA VAL A 105 -4.46 -15.98 -11.96
C VAL A 105 -5.61 -15.97 -10.97
N TYR A 106 -6.64 -16.77 -11.23
CA TYR A 106 -7.79 -16.92 -10.35
C TYR A 106 -7.89 -18.36 -9.86
N GLY A 107 -8.15 -18.53 -8.56
CA GLY A 107 -8.43 -19.79 -7.93
C GLY A 107 -9.54 -19.67 -6.90
N GLU A 108 -10.31 -20.73 -6.72
CA GLU A 108 -11.33 -20.81 -5.68
C GLU A 108 -11.41 -22.20 -5.05
N SER A 109 -11.57 -22.23 -3.73
CA SER A 109 -11.90 -23.44 -2.99
C SER A 109 -13.39 -23.76 -3.11
N PRO A 110 -13.83 -24.99 -2.80
CA PRO A 110 -15.26 -25.28 -2.68
C PRO A 110 -15.96 -24.30 -1.73
N SER A 111 -17.20 -23.93 -2.07
CA SER A 111 -18.03 -23.09 -1.20
C SER A 111 -18.42 -23.84 0.08
N VAL A 112 -18.48 -23.12 1.19
CA VAL A 112 -18.89 -23.65 2.50
C VAL A 112 -20.20 -22.98 2.90
N PRO A 113 -21.29 -23.74 3.09
CA PRO A 113 -22.60 -23.16 3.43
C PRO A 113 -22.56 -22.34 4.72
N ASN A 114 -23.15 -21.15 4.70
CA ASN A 114 -23.24 -20.21 5.82
C ASN A 114 -21.89 -19.73 6.37
N ALA A 115 -20.81 -19.90 5.64
CA ALA A 115 -19.50 -19.35 5.95
C ALA A 115 -19.18 -18.16 5.03
N PRO A 116 -18.35 -17.21 5.46
CA PRO A 116 -17.94 -16.10 4.61
C PRO A 116 -17.04 -16.56 3.46
N THR A 117 -16.96 -15.72 2.44
CA THR A 117 -15.98 -15.82 1.35
C THR A 117 -14.87 -14.82 1.57
N VAL A 118 -13.64 -15.27 1.62
CA VAL A 118 -12.46 -14.41 1.75
C VAL A 118 -11.62 -14.48 0.48
N MET A 119 -11.23 -13.33 -0.06
CA MET A 119 -10.37 -13.28 -1.25
C MET A 119 -8.97 -12.81 -0.85
N LEU A 120 -7.96 -13.62 -1.15
CA LEU A 120 -6.56 -13.23 -1.11
C LEU A 120 -6.21 -12.52 -2.41
N TYR A 121 -5.68 -11.32 -2.30
CA TYR A 121 -5.08 -10.57 -3.39
C TYR A 121 -3.56 -10.47 -3.19
N GLY A 122 -2.81 -10.50 -4.29
CA GLY A 122 -1.39 -10.21 -4.40
C GLY A 122 -0.99 -10.01 -5.86
N HIS A 123 0.29 -9.72 -6.11
CA HIS A 123 0.82 -9.61 -7.45
C HIS A 123 2.06 -10.50 -7.66
N TYR A 124 2.19 -11.04 -8.86
CA TYR A 124 3.28 -11.95 -9.18
C TYR A 124 4.36 -11.31 -10.06
N ASP A 125 4.13 -10.10 -10.53
CA ASP A 125 5.16 -9.30 -11.17
C ASP A 125 6.10 -8.67 -10.13
N VAL A 126 7.24 -8.21 -10.61
CA VAL A 126 8.26 -7.57 -9.79
C VAL A 126 8.89 -6.41 -10.56
N MET A 127 9.45 -5.45 -9.82
CA MET A 127 10.24 -4.36 -10.38
C MET A 127 11.49 -4.85 -11.12
N PRO A 128 12.00 -4.10 -12.11
CA PRO A 128 13.32 -4.32 -12.68
C PRO A 128 14.42 -4.41 -11.62
N SER A 129 15.45 -5.23 -11.88
CA SER A 129 16.56 -5.45 -10.93
C SER A 129 17.67 -4.43 -11.05
N GLU A 130 17.75 -3.69 -12.14
CA GLU A 130 18.85 -2.79 -12.43
C GLU A 130 19.03 -1.67 -11.37
N PRO A 131 20.26 -1.29 -11.06
CA PRO A 131 21.53 -1.78 -11.65
C PRO A 131 21.98 -3.12 -11.01
N ASP A 132 22.16 -4.15 -11.84
CA ASP A 132 22.47 -5.52 -11.39
C ASP A 132 23.83 -5.63 -10.70
N ASP A 133 24.78 -4.75 -11.01
CA ASP A 133 26.10 -4.69 -10.37
C ASP A 133 26.06 -4.18 -8.92
N ALA A 134 24.95 -3.62 -8.49
CA ALA A 134 24.73 -3.21 -7.10
C ALA A 134 24.20 -4.35 -6.20
N TRP A 135 23.87 -5.51 -6.76
CA TRP A 135 23.43 -6.66 -5.98
C TRP A 135 24.63 -7.46 -5.44
N PHE A 136 24.53 -7.92 -4.19
CA PHE A 136 25.53 -8.80 -3.58
C PHE A 136 25.54 -10.22 -4.16
N THR A 137 24.37 -10.66 -4.66
CA THR A 137 24.16 -11.94 -5.33
C THR A 137 23.23 -11.70 -6.51
N PRO A 138 23.21 -12.57 -7.55
CA PRO A 138 22.34 -12.37 -8.69
C PRO A 138 20.89 -12.11 -8.27
N PRO A 139 20.20 -11.10 -8.84
CA PRO A 139 18.91 -10.61 -8.35
C PRO A 139 17.77 -11.67 -8.32
N PHE A 140 17.82 -12.68 -9.19
CA PHE A 140 16.85 -13.75 -9.28
C PHE A 140 17.39 -15.11 -8.81
N GLU A 141 18.48 -15.14 -8.03
CA GLU A 141 18.98 -16.33 -7.35
C GLU A 141 18.84 -16.17 -5.84
N PRO A 142 17.73 -16.70 -5.25
CA PRO A 142 17.44 -16.51 -3.83
C PRO A 142 18.57 -17.04 -2.95
N THR A 143 19.13 -16.17 -2.14
CA THR A 143 20.29 -16.47 -1.30
C THR A 143 19.97 -16.18 0.16
N ILE A 144 20.13 -17.20 1.02
CA ILE A 144 19.95 -17.02 2.47
C ILE A 144 21.25 -16.47 3.08
N ARG A 145 21.13 -15.37 3.81
CA ARG A 145 22.21 -14.78 4.60
C ARG A 145 21.63 -14.09 5.84
N ASP A 146 22.20 -14.33 7.00
CA ASP A 146 21.79 -13.71 8.28
C ASP A 146 20.26 -13.81 8.54
N ASN A 147 19.69 -15.00 8.36
CA ASN A 147 18.26 -15.29 8.52
C ASN A 147 17.34 -14.47 7.58
N LYS A 148 17.87 -14.06 6.43
CA LYS A 148 17.16 -13.28 5.39
C LYS A 148 17.36 -13.91 4.03
N VAL A 149 16.34 -13.85 3.18
CA VAL A 149 16.40 -14.23 1.77
C VAL A 149 16.59 -12.97 0.95
N PHE A 150 17.67 -12.89 0.20
CA PHE A 150 17.96 -11.81 -0.74
C PHE A 150 17.58 -12.25 -2.15
N CYS A 151 16.65 -11.55 -2.77
CA CYS A 151 16.18 -11.77 -4.14
C CYS A 151 15.21 -10.67 -4.53
N ARG A 152 15.12 -10.30 -5.80
CA ARG A 152 14.03 -9.45 -6.29
C ARG A 152 12.70 -10.20 -6.16
N GLY A 153 11.67 -9.55 -5.57
CA GLY A 153 10.39 -10.18 -5.24
C GLY A 153 10.41 -10.98 -3.94
N ALA A 154 11.53 -10.96 -3.18
CA ALA A 154 11.60 -11.69 -1.92
C ALA A 154 10.54 -11.22 -0.92
N ASN A 155 10.30 -9.91 -0.85
CA ASN A 155 9.22 -9.31 -0.08
C ASN A 155 8.07 -8.91 -1.00
N ASP A 156 8.33 -8.15 -2.02
CA ASP A 156 7.38 -7.44 -2.86
C ASP A 156 7.12 -8.20 -4.19
N ASP A 157 6.04 -8.94 -4.34
CA ASP A 157 5.07 -9.41 -3.33
C ASP A 157 5.11 -10.95 -3.22
N LYS A 158 6.05 -11.60 -4.00
CA LYS A 158 6.13 -13.08 -4.07
C LYS A 158 6.33 -13.74 -2.71
N GLY A 159 7.10 -13.13 -1.82
CA GLY A 159 7.33 -13.68 -0.48
C GLY A 159 6.07 -13.66 0.38
N GLN A 160 5.32 -12.58 0.33
CA GLN A 160 4.15 -12.42 1.19
C GLN A 160 2.98 -13.32 0.75
N TRP A 161 2.58 -13.30 -0.53
CA TRP A 161 1.52 -14.23 -0.96
C TRP A 161 1.98 -15.70 -0.92
N CYS A 162 3.27 -15.99 -1.12
CA CYS A 162 3.79 -17.36 -0.98
C CYS A 162 3.66 -17.86 0.47
N ALA A 163 3.87 -17.00 1.47
CA ALA A 163 3.63 -17.35 2.87
C ALA A 163 2.15 -17.74 3.09
N HIS A 164 1.19 -17.01 2.51
CA HIS A 164 -0.22 -17.38 2.56
C HIS A 164 -0.49 -18.73 1.89
N LEU A 165 0.02 -18.96 0.68
CA LEU A 165 -0.20 -20.25 -0.01
C LEU A 165 0.43 -21.43 0.74
N CYS A 166 1.59 -21.24 1.38
CA CYS A 166 2.19 -22.23 2.27
C CYS A 166 1.35 -22.45 3.54
N GLY A 167 0.79 -21.37 4.12
CA GLY A 167 -0.11 -21.43 5.25
C GLY A 167 -1.41 -22.15 4.94
N MET A 168 -1.99 -21.94 3.76
CA MET A 168 -3.13 -22.71 3.26
C MET A 168 -2.82 -24.21 3.14
N GLN A 169 -1.63 -24.57 2.63
CA GLN A 169 -1.18 -25.97 2.57
C GLN A 169 -1.06 -26.58 3.96
N ALA A 170 -0.45 -25.84 4.89
CA ALA A 170 -0.33 -26.26 6.28
C ALA A 170 -1.72 -26.41 6.94
N PHE A 171 -2.65 -25.50 6.66
CA PHE A 171 -4.02 -25.57 7.18
C PHE A 171 -4.72 -26.85 6.69
N LEU A 172 -4.67 -27.13 5.39
CA LEU A 172 -5.28 -28.33 4.81
C LEU A 172 -4.68 -29.63 5.39
N ALA A 173 -3.35 -29.68 5.55
CA ALA A 173 -2.68 -30.84 6.12
C ALA A 173 -3.08 -31.10 7.58
N LEU A 174 -3.30 -30.03 8.35
CA LEU A 174 -3.64 -30.13 9.78
C LEU A 174 -5.15 -30.32 10.03
N ASN A 175 -6.01 -29.81 9.15
CA ASN A 175 -7.46 -29.73 9.38
C ASN A 175 -8.31 -30.45 8.31
N GLY A 176 -7.74 -30.82 7.17
CA GLY A 176 -8.39 -31.58 6.09
C GLY A 176 -9.16 -30.75 5.06
N SER A 177 -9.84 -29.68 5.48
CA SER A 177 -10.62 -28.80 4.57
C SER A 177 -10.70 -27.39 5.12
N PHE A 178 -10.91 -26.41 4.23
CA PHE A 178 -11.15 -25.02 4.66
C PHE A 178 -12.53 -24.87 5.30
N PRO A 179 -12.65 -24.04 6.38
CA PRO A 179 -13.91 -23.80 7.07
C PRO A 179 -14.74 -22.68 6.43
N LEU A 180 -14.25 -22.06 5.37
CA LEU A 180 -14.86 -20.97 4.61
C LEU A 180 -14.45 -21.09 3.13
N GLN A 181 -15.11 -20.33 2.25
CA GLN A 181 -14.66 -20.26 0.86
C GLN A 181 -13.47 -19.30 0.74
N ILE A 182 -12.40 -19.75 0.10
CA ILE A 182 -11.24 -18.92 -0.23
C ILE A 182 -11.22 -18.72 -1.74
N LYS A 183 -11.09 -17.45 -2.15
CA LYS A 183 -10.73 -17.04 -3.51
C LYS A 183 -9.33 -16.48 -3.50
N VAL A 184 -8.61 -16.71 -4.59
CA VAL A 184 -7.27 -16.14 -4.82
C VAL A 184 -7.31 -15.39 -6.13
N ILE A 185 -6.86 -14.16 -6.15
CA ILE A 185 -6.60 -13.36 -7.35
C ILE A 185 -5.19 -12.82 -7.29
N LEU A 186 -4.36 -13.21 -8.26
CA LEU A 186 -2.98 -12.71 -8.38
C LEU A 186 -2.82 -12.07 -9.74
N GLU A 187 -2.38 -10.81 -9.77
CA GLU A 187 -2.16 -10.07 -10.99
C GLU A 187 -0.68 -9.99 -11.38
N GLY A 188 -0.41 -9.58 -12.61
CA GLY A 188 0.95 -9.43 -13.13
C GLY A 188 1.24 -8.04 -13.67
N GLU A 189 0.64 -6.99 -13.10
CA GLU A 189 0.79 -5.61 -13.55
C GLU A 189 0.74 -4.59 -12.41
N GLU A 190 0.87 -5.00 -11.15
CA GLU A 190 0.82 -4.06 -10.02
C GLU A 190 1.91 -2.99 -10.18
N GLU A 191 3.13 -3.42 -10.47
CA GLU A 191 4.32 -2.59 -10.63
C GLU A 191 4.29 -1.61 -11.84
N VAL A 192 3.29 -1.79 -12.69
CA VAL A 192 3.02 -0.91 -13.85
C VAL A 192 1.60 -0.32 -13.83
N GLY A 193 0.90 -0.40 -12.68
CA GLY A 193 -0.35 0.31 -12.42
C GLY A 193 -1.63 -0.48 -12.65
N SER A 194 -1.59 -1.83 -12.70
CA SER A 194 -2.76 -2.73 -12.66
C SER A 194 -3.83 -2.46 -13.72
N ALA A 195 -3.44 -2.07 -14.94
CA ALA A 195 -4.39 -1.67 -15.98
C ALA A 195 -5.37 -2.81 -16.34
N SER A 196 -4.88 -4.05 -16.44
CA SER A 196 -5.69 -5.21 -16.80
C SER A 196 -6.69 -5.57 -15.72
N LEU A 197 -6.28 -5.66 -14.44
CA LEU A 197 -7.21 -5.95 -13.34
C LEU A 197 -8.19 -4.80 -13.15
N SER A 198 -7.73 -3.56 -13.32
CA SER A 198 -8.59 -2.38 -13.27
C SER A 198 -9.73 -2.48 -14.31
N THR A 199 -9.42 -2.79 -15.58
CA THR A 199 -10.40 -2.98 -16.65
C THR A 199 -11.30 -4.20 -16.38
N PHE A 200 -10.74 -5.29 -15.87
CA PHE A 200 -11.48 -6.50 -15.49
C PHE A 200 -12.60 -6.20 -14.48
N LEU A 201 -12.33 -5.34 -13.51
CA LEU A 201 -13.29 -4.91 -12.48
C LEU A 201 -14.43 -4.01 -13.01
N ASP A 202 -14.35 -3.49 -14.21
CA ASP A 202 -15.43 -2.67 -14.77
C ASP A 202 -16.62 -3.52 -15.26
N SER A 203 -16.40 -4.82 -15.55
CA SER A 203 -17.46 -5.78 -15.86
C SER A 203 -18.21 -6.24 -14.61
N GLU A 204 -19.56 -6.21 -14.66
CA GLU A 204 -20.39 -6.74 -13.58
C GLU A 204 -20.23 -8.25 -13.38
N GLU A 205 -20.08 -9.00 -14.48
CA GLU A 205 -19.86 -10.45 -14.43
C GLU A 205 -18.55 -10.79 -13.70
N ASN A 206 -17.49 -10.05 -13.99
CA ASN A 206 -16.19 -10.23 -13.33
C ASN A 206 -16.24 -9.85 -11.85
N ARG A 207 -16.99 -8.79 -11.49
CA ARG A 207 -17.19 -8.47 -10.07
C ARG A 207 -17.98 -9.55 -9.33
N LYS A 208 -18.96 -10.19 -9.97
CA LYS A 208 -19.66 -11.36 -9.39
C LYS A 208 -18.72 -12.53 -9.18
N LEU A 209 -17.79 -12.79 -10.13
CA LEU A 209 -16.76 -13.81 -9.96
C LEU A 209 -15.89 -13.55 -8.74
N LEU A 210 -15.48 -12.29 -8.52
CA LEU A 210 -14.61 -11.87 -7.41
C LEU A 210 -15.39 -11.53 -6.12
N ALA A 211 -16.72 -11.62 -6.09
CA ALA A 211 -17.49 -11.27 -4.91
C ALA A 211 -17.00 -12.01 -3.66
N CYS A 212 -16.76 -11.26 -2.58
CA CYS A 212 -16.27 -11.76 -1.30
C CYS A 212 -16.74 -10.86 -0.15
N ASP A 213 -16.73 -11.39 1.06
CA ASP A 213 -17.06 -10.64 2.28
C ASP A 213 -15.83 -9.87 2.80
N ALA A 214 -14.64 -10.45 2.62
CA ALA A 214 -13.37 -9.80 2.96
C ALA A 214 -12.31 -9.95 1.88
N LEU A 215 -11.49 -8.90 1.73
CA LEU A 215 -10.30 -8.85 0.90
C LEU A 215 -9.07 -8.87 1.82
N LEU A 216 -8.25 -9.88 1.70
CA LEU A 216 -6.98 -10.03 2.41
C LEU A 216 -5.84 -9.64 1.48
N VAL A 217 -4.99 -8.74 1.94
CA VAL A 217 -3.84 -8.21 1.19
C VAL A 217 -2.62 -8.20 2.11
N SER A 218 -1.50 -8.69 1.62
CA SER A 218 -0.23 -8.70 2.39
C SER A 218 0.92 -8.01 1.64
N ASP A 219 0.60 -6.99 0.91
CA ASP A 219 1.54 -6.11 0.20
C ASP A 219 1.80 -4.83 1.03
N THR A 220 2.18 -5.02 2.29
CA THR A 220 2.48 -3.94 3.25
C THR A 220 3.54 -4.40 4.25
N SER A 221 3.92 -3.52 5.18
CA SER A 221 4.96 -3.81 6.17
C SER A 221 4.41 -3.99 7.59
N ALA A 222 5.11 -4.78 8.39
CA ALA A 222 4.99 -4.80 9.84
C ALA A 222 5.52 -3.47 10.43
N ALA A 223 5.17 -3.17 11.68
CA ALA A 223 5.64 -1.94 12.35
C ALA A 223 7.09 -2.03 12.84
N GLY A 224 7.71 -3.19 12.69
CA GLY A 224 9.10 -3.46 13.04
C GLY A 224 9.36 -4.95 13.28
N PRO A 225 10.60 -5.35 13.50
CA PRO A 225 10.94 -6.74 13.76
C PRO A 225 10.16 -7.30 14.96
N GLY A 226 9.40 -8.38 14.75
CA GLY A 226 8.55 -8.99 15.77
C GLY A 226 7.35 -8.15 16.23
N LEU A 227 7.07 -7.04 15.59
CA LEU A 227 5.95 -6.16 15.88
C LEU A 227 4.98 -6.12 14.68
N PRO A 228 3.93 -6.94 14.66
CA PRO A 228 3.00 -6.99 13.54
C PRO A 228 2.21 -5.70 13.39
N ALA A 229 1.74 -5.43 12.17
CA ALA A 229 0.87 -4.31 11.89
C ALA A 229 -0.36 -4.72 11.05
N ILE A 230 -1.41 -3.91 11.17
CA ILE A 230 -2.54 -3.86 10.24
C ILE A 230 -2.55 -2.47 9.65
N THR A 231 -2.35 -2.39 8.35
CA THR A 231 -2.45 -1.14 7.61
C THR A 231 -3.92 -0.85 7.35
N TYR A 232 -4.47 0.16 8.02
CA TYR A 232 -5.88 0.50 7.89
C TYR A 232 -6.14 1.66 6.93
N GLY A 233 -5.11 2.29 6.41
CA GLY A 233 -5.23 3.38 5.44
C GLY A 233 -4.03 3.45 4.50
N LEU A 234 -4.32 3.73 3.24
CA LEU A 234 -3.37 3.99 2.17
C LEU A 234 -3.69 5.34 1.54
N ARG A 235 -2.67 6.09 1.14
CA ARG A 235 -2.87 7.28 0.33
C ARG A 235 -3.11 6.91 -1.13
N GLY A 236 -3.76 7.81 -1.87
CA GLY A 236 -3.79 7.77 -3.32
C GLY A 236 -2.61 8.54 -3.90
N VAL A 237 -2.44 8.45 -5.20
CA VAL A 237 -1.42 9.19 -5.95
C VAL A 237 -2.03 9.82 -7.20
N MET A 238 -1.60 11.03 -7.54
CA MET A 238 -1.91 11.70 -8.80
C MET A 238 -0.63 12.27 -9.39
N SER A 239 -0.35 11.94 -10.63
CA SER A 239 0.89 12.33 -11.32
C SER A 239 0.61 13.25 -12.50
N PHE A 240 1.40 14.32 -12.62
CA PHE A 240 1.28 15.33 -13.65
C PHE A 240 2.65 15.66 -14.25
N GLU A 241 2.62 16.07 -15.51
CA GLU A 241 3.73 16.76 -16.15
C GLU A 241 3.25 18.09 -16.74
N VAL A 242 3.91 19.19 -16.39
CA VAL A 242 3.64 20.52 -16.96
C VAL A 242 4.81 20.94 -17.82
N LYS A 243 4.53 21.45 -19.02
CA LYS A 243 5.52 22.09 -19.91
C LYS A 243 5.07 23.49 -20.25
N LEU A 244 5.96 24.44 -20.00
CA LEU A 244 5.79 25.85 -20.32
C LEU A 244 6.68 26.20 -21.50
N THR A 245 6.11 26.74 -22.57
CA THR A 245 6.84 27.17 -23.76
C THR A 245 6.67 28.69 -23.95
N GLY A 246 7.79 29.41 -23.97
CA GLY A 246 7.86 30.84 -24.16
C GLY A 246 8.34 31.19 -25.57
N PRO A 247 9.54 31.80 -25.74
CA PRO A 247 10.04 32.20 -27.07
C PRO A 247 10.30 30.96 -27.96
N ASN A 248 10.30 31.18 -29.28
CA ASN A 248 10.47 30.10 -30.26
C ASN A 248 11.87 29.47 -30.33
N ARG A 249 12.84 30.00 -29.56
CA ARG A 249 14.20 29.53 -29.39
C ARG A 249 14.80 30.11 -28.11
N ASP A 250 15.92 29.60 -27.68
CA ASP A 250 16.70 30.22 -26.62
C ASP A 250 17.17 31.61 -27.03
N LEU A 251 17.00 32.59 -26.16
CA LEU A 251 17.35 33.97 -26.42
C LEU A 251 18.55 34.40 -25.56
N HIS A 252 19.35 35.35 -26.06
CA HIS A 252 20.43 35.97 -25.30
C HIS A 252 19.84 36.80 -24.13
N SER A 253 20.14 36.41 -22.89
CA SER A 253 19.55 37.04 -21.69
C SER A 253 19.93 38.51 -21.51
N GLY A 254 21.12 38.91 -21.97
CA GLY A 254 21.56 40.31 -21.94
C GLY A 254 20.82 41.22 -22.96
N VAL A 255 20.22 40.64 -23.98
CA VAL A 255 19.46 41.39 -25.01
C VAL A 255 17.96 41.42 -24.70
N TYR A 256 17.42 40.28 -24.27
CA TYR A 256 15.97 40.10 -24.08
C TYR A 256 15.52 40.04 -22.61
N GLY A 257 16.50 40.04 -21.68
CA GLY A 257 16.17 40.03 -20.22
C GLY A 257 15.34 41.25 -19.85
N GLY A 258 14.25 41.02 -19.08
CA GLY A 258 13.31 42.07 -18.68
C GLY A 258 12.24 42.45 -19.74
N SER A 259 12.32 41.87 -20.96
CA SER A 259 11.36 42.17 -22.04
C SER A 259 10.50 40.97 -22.45
N VAL A 260 10.89 39.73 -22.09
CA VAL A 260 10.13 38.50 -22.37
C VAL A 260 10.02 37.65 -21.11
N TRP A 261 8.96 36.90 -21.02
CA TRP A 261 8.83 35.90 -19.93
C TRP A 261 9.87 34.79 -20.10
N ASN A 262 10.53 34.49 -19.01
CA ASN A 262 11.42 33.33 -18.90
C ASN A 262 10.60 32.13 -18.43
N PRO A 263 10.43 31.06 -19.22
CA PRO A 263 9.65 29.88 -18.83
C PRO A 263 10.14 29.22 -17.54
N ALA A 264 11.45 29.22 -17.25
CA ALA A 264 11.99 28.68 -16.02
C ALA A 264 11.52 29.47 -14.77
N ILE A 265 11.47 30.81 -14.88
CA ILE A 265 10.96 31.67 -13.80
C ILE A 265 9.44 31.48 -13.65
N ALA A 266 8.70 31.39 -14.76
CA ALA A 266 7.27 31.13 -14.73
C ALA A 266 6.94 29.80 -14.06
N LEU A 267 7.70 28.73 -14.39
CA LEU A 267 7.56 27.43 -13.79
C LEU A 267 7.88 27.44 -12.27
N ALA A 268 8.99 28.07 -11.89
CA ALA A 268 9.34 28.19 -10.47
C ALA A 268 8.27 28.88 -9.64
N LYS A 269 7.67 29.96 -10.18
CA LYS A 269 6.56 30.66 -9.53
C LYS A 269 5.30 29.79 -9.46
N LEU A 270 4.97 29.07 -10.51
CA LEU A 270 3.83 28.14 -10.52
C LEU A 270 3.97 27.08 -9.43
N LEU A 271 5.12 26.40 -9.36
CA LEU A 271 5.36 25.34 -8.37
C LEU A 271 5.35 25.90 -6.94
N ALA A 272 5.98 27.05 -6.72
CA ALA A 272 5.98 27.73 -5.41
C ALA A 272 4.58 28.19 -4.97
N ALA A 273 3.69 28.50 -5.92
CA ALA A 273 2.30 28.87 -5.60
C ALA A 273 1.42 27.66 -5.24
N MET A 274 1.83 26.42 -5.58
CA MET A 274 1.07 25.21 -5.27
C MET A 274 1.14 24.79 -3.80
N ILE A 275 2.12 25.29 -3.04
CA ILE A 275 2.37 24.88 -1.65
C ILE A 275 2.80 26.10 -0.82
N ASP A 276 2.40 26.16 0.44
CA ASP A 276 2.85 27.19 1.36
C ASP A 276 4.08 26.75 2.20
N GLU A 277 4.52 27.67 3.09
CA GLU A 277 5.69 27.44 3.96
C GLU A 277 5.50 26.29 4.97
N ASP A 278 4.26 25.93 5.28
CA ASP A 278 3.90 24.83 6.19
C ASP A 278 3.58 23.51 5.43
N GLY A 279 3.82 23.46 4.12
CA GLY A 279 3.59 22.26 3.31
C GLY A 279 2.14 22.01 2.93
N LYS A 280 1.26 22.99 3.13
CA LYS A 280 -0.15 22.88 2.77
C LYS A 280 -0.36 23.24 1.31
N VAL A 281 -1.05 22.38 0.56
CA VAL A 281 -1.37 22.60 -0.85
C VAL A 281 -2.32 23.79 -0.99
N GLN A 282 -2.01 24.70 -1.91
CA GLN A 282 -2.73 25.96 -2.12
C GLN A 282 -3.70 25.95 -3.30
N ILE A 283 -3.96 24.77 -3.87
CA ILE A 283 -4.96 24.62 -4.92
C ILE A 283 -6.35 24.79 -4.32
N PRO A 284 -7.23 25.62 -4.91
CA PRO A 284 -8.59 25.82 -4.40
C PRO A 284 -9.35 24.52 -4.25
N GLU A 285 -10.16 24.40 -3.19
CA GLU A 285 -11.01 23.23 -2.89
C GLU A 285 -10.24 21.90 -2.70
N PHE A 286 -8.91 21.93 -2.59
CA PHE A 286 -8.10 20.72 -2.48
C PHE A 286 -8.38 19.93 -1.19
N TYR A 287 -8.75 20.61 -0.11
CA TYR A 287 -9.01 20.01 1.20
C TYR A 287 -10.48 19.78 1.52
N ASP A 288 -11.41 20.14 0.63
CA ASP A 288 -12.86 20.10 0.93
C ASP A 288 -13.35 18.71 1.34
N ASP A 289 -12.77 17.67 0.69
CA ASP A 289 -13.16 16.28 0.90
C ASP A 289 -12.22 15.56 1.90
N VAL A 290 -11.29 16.27 2.55
CA VAL A 290 -10.34 15.70 3.53
C VAL A 290 -11.00 15.59 4.89
N GLU A 291 -11.25 14.36 5.33
CA GLU A 291 -11.81 14.13 6.66
C GLU A 291 -10.78 14.34 7.78
N PRO A 292 -11.21 14.94 8.90
CA PRO A 292 -10.36 15.05 10.08
C PRO A 292 -9.97 13.68 10.64
N ILE A 293 -8.73 13.55 11.10
CA ILE A 293 -8.27 12.35 11.81
C ILE A 293 -9.03 12.26 13.14
N THR A 294 -9.70 11.14 13.38
CA THR A 294 -10.43 10.90 14.62
C THR A 294 -9.48 10.70 15.82
N GLN A 295 -9.98 10.92 17.05
CA GLN A 295 -9.18 10.68 18.24
C GLN A 295 -8.78 9.21 18.39
N LEU A 296 -9.61 8.27 17.92
CA LEU A 296 -9.29 6.84 17.89
C LEU A 296 -8.08 6.57 17.00
N GLU A 297 -8.04 7.16 15.82
CA GLU A 297 -6.91 7.03 14.88
C GLU A 297 -5.63 7.70 15.42
N ARG A 298 -5.75 8.90 15.99
CA ARG A 298 -4.60 9.57 16.65
C ARG A 298 -3.99 8.69 17.74
N ASN A 299 -4.82 8.09 18.57
CA ASN A 299 -4.37 7.18 19.63
C ASN A 299 -3.72 5.91 19.06
N ALA A 300 -4.23 5.39 17.96
CA ALA A 300 -3.66 4.22 17.28
C ALA A 300 -2.29 4.57 16.66
N LEU A 301 -2.19 5.67 15.94
CA LEU A 301 -0.94 6.15 15.32
C LEU A 301 0.13 6.46 16.36
N ALA A 302 -0.24 7.04 17.51
CA ALA A 302 0.69 7.35 18.60
C ALA A 302 1.31 6.10 19.27
N GLN A 303 0.75 4.90 19.06
CA GLN A 303 1.31 3.65 19.57
C GLN A 303 2.41 3.08 18.67
N ASN A 304 2.57 3.59 17.45
CA ASN A 304 3.60 3.12 16.54
C ASN A 304 4.99 3.57 17.03
N PRO A 305 6.01 2.72 16.91
CA PRO A 305 7.38 3.10 17.23
C PRO A 305 7.86 4.14 16.23
N TYR A 306 8.06 5.35 16.70
CA TYR A 306 8.59 6.44 15.87
C TYR A 306 9.57 7.28 16.69
N ASN A 307 10.80 7.33 16.21
CA ASN A 307 11.86 8.15 16.81
C ASN A 307 12.32 9.23 15.82
N ALA A 308 11.80 10.45 15.98
CA ALA A 308 12.11 11.55 15.09
C ALA A 308 13.62 11.91 15.04
N ALA A 309 14.37 11.72 16.14
CA ALA A 309 15.80 12.00 16.15
C ALA A 309 16.60 10.96 15.38
N GLU A 310 16.25 9.69 15.52
CA GLU A 310 16.87 8.59 14.80
C GLU A 310 16.60 8.69 13.30
N GLU A 311 15.37 8.91 12.90
CA GLU A 311 15.00 9.08 11.50
C GLU A 311 15.71 10.28 10.86
N LYS A 312 15.74 11.45 11.53
CA LYS A 312 16.47 12.61 11.03
C LYS A 312 17.96 12.32 10.77
N ASN A 313 18.59 11.58 11.68
CA ASN A 313 19.97 11.16 11.51
C ASN A 313 20.12 10.18 10.34
N GLN A 314 19.20 9.24 10.18
CA GLN A 314 19.23 8.22 9.13
C GLN A 314 19.10 8.83 7.73
N ILE A 315 18.21 9.80 7.55
CA ILE A 315 17.95 10.46 6.25
C ILE A 315 18.72 11.77 6.06
N GLY A 316 19.50 12.22 7.06
CA GLY A 316 20.41 13.36 6.95
C GLY A 316 19.71 14.73 6.97
N ILE A 317 18.60 14.90 7.74
CA ILE A 317 17.88 16.16 7.85
C ILE A 317 17.94 16.72 9.28
N GLU A 318 17.88 18.05 9.42
CA GLU A 318 17.86 18.71 10.72
C GLU A 318 16.42 18.91 11.27
N SER A 319 15.45 19.15 10.37
CA SER A 319 14.05 19.40 10.74
C SER A 319 13.09 18.69 9.80
N SER A 320 11.93 18.27 10.32
CA SER A 320 10.84 17.76 9.49
C SER A 320 10.03 18.91 8.89
N PHE A 321 9.55 18.71 7.65
CA PHE A 321 8.68 19.64 6.93
C PHE A 321 7.22 19.17 6.97
N GLY A 322 6.26 20.07 6.81
CA GLY A 322 4.83 19.79 6.65
C GLY A 322 3.96 20.43 7.74
N GLU A 323 2.65 20.23 7.64
CA GLU A 323 1.61 20.83 8.48
C GLU A 323 1.91 20.65 9.99
N LYS A 324 2.12 21.76 10.71
CA LYS A 324 2.59 21.77 12.12
C LYS A 324 1.57 21.20 13.11
N GLU A 325 0.30 21.18 12.74
CA GLU A 325 -0.81 20.67 13.56
C GLU A 325 -0.86 19.15 13.63
N TYR A 326 -0.06 18.46 12.80
CA TYR A 326 -0.04 17.02 12.66
C TYR A 326 1.35 16.46 12.99
N THR A 327 1.37 15.30 13.63
CA THR A 327 2.61 14.53 13.83
C THR A 327 3.15 14.04 12.48
N VAL A 328 4.41 13.59 12.43
CA VAL A 328 5.00 13.07 11.20
C VAL A 328 4.23 11.86 10.66
N LEU A 329 3.81 10.94 11.53
CA LEU A 329 3.02 9.77 11.12
C LEU A 329 1.64 10.17 10.58
N GLU A 330 0.99 11.17 11.17
CA GLU A 330 -0.27 11.71 10.67
C GLU A 330 -0.10 12.37 9.31
N ARG A 331 0.97 13.18 9.13
CA ARG A 331 1.28 13.81 7.84
C ARG A 331 1.51 12.79 6.73
N ARG A 332 2.27 11.74 7.02
CA ARG A 332 2.59 10.69 6.05
C ARG A 332 1.41 9.83 5.65
N GLY A 333 0.56 9.46 6.60
CA GLY A 333 -0.51 8.51 6.33
C GLY A 333 -1.90 9.12 6.14
N ALA A 334 -2.15 10.32 6.72
CA ALA A 334 -3.50 10.85 6.83
C ALA A 334 -3.65 12.29 6.30
N ARG A 335 -2.56 12.88 5.77
CA ARG A 335 -2.63 14.20 5.13
C ARG A 335 -2.18 14.10 3.68
N PRO A 336 -2.81 14.89 2.77
CA PRO A 336 -2.32 14.98 1.41
C PRO A 336 -0.98 15.72 1.35
N SER A 337 -0.20 15.46 0.31
CA SER A 337 1.07 16.17 0.07
C SER A 337 1.25 16.50 -1.40
N PHE A 338 2.17 17.43 -1.67
CA PHE A 338 2.63 17.81 -3.00
C PHE A 338 4.14 17.68 -3.06
N ASP A 339 4.64 16.99 -4.08
CA ASP A 339 6.07 16.76 -4.29
C ASP A 339 6.46 17.00 -5.74
N VAL A 340 7.58 17.71 -5.95
CA VAL A 340 8.17 17.92 -7.28
C VAL A 340 9.20 16.82 -7.52
N ASN A 341 8.96 16.00 -8.55
CA ASN A 341 9.77 14.82 -8.85
C ASN A 341 10.88 15.11 -9.89
N GLY A 342 10.74 16.17 -10.67
CA GLY A 342 11.74 16.56 -11.64
C GLY A 342 11.49 17.94 -12.23
N ILE A 343 12.57 18.67 -12.51
CA ILE A 343 12.53 19.98 -13.18
C ILE A 343 13.58 20.00 -14.30
N THR A 344 13.21 20.43 -15.48
CA THR A 344 14.14 20.55 -16.60
C THR A 344 13.94 21.90 -17.30
N SER A 345 14.99 22.69 -17.41
CA SER A 345 15.01 23.94 -18.20
C SER A 345 16.42 24.46 -18.38
N GLY A 346 16.62 25.24 -19.43
CA GLY A 346 17.87 25.96 -19.68
C GLY A 346 19.06 25.05 -19.99
N TYR A 347 20.27 25.60 -19.80
CA TYR A 347 21.52 24.91 -20.08
C TYR A 347 21.93 24.00 -18.92
N GLN A 348 22.18 22.73 -19.21
CA GLN A 348 22.55 21.70 -18.22
C GLN A 348 24.02 21.23 -18.37
N GLY A 349 24.76 21.79 -19.36
CA GLY A 349 26.15 21.41 -19.57
C GLY A 349 27.12 22.15 -18.65
N GLU A 350 28.42 21.82 -18.77
CA GLU A 350 29.48 22.46 -18.00
C GLU A 350 29.62 23.95 -18.38
N GLY A 351 29.90 24.78 -17.37
CA GLY A 351 30.04 26.23 -17.50
C GLY A 351 28.73 27.00 -17.57
N GLY A 352 28.81 28.31 -17.79
CA GLY A 352 27.65 29.20 -17.89
C GLY A 352 27.21 29.47 -19.33
N LYS A 353 25.89 29.53 -19.58
CA LYS A 353 25.33 30.00 -20.85
C LYS A 353 24.26 31.05 -20.56
N THR A 354 24.49 32.29 -21.02
CA THR A 354 23.60 33.43 -20.72
C THR A 354 22.37 33.45 -21.62
N ILE A 355 21.41 32.57 -21.32
CA ILE A 355 20.17 32.41 -22.13
C ILE A 355 18.91 32.62 -21.30
N ILE A 356 17.83 32.97 -22.02
CA ILE A 356 16.45 32.74 -21.60
C ILE A 356 16.03 31.48 -22.36
N PRO A 357 15.72 30.37 -21.65
CA PRO A 357 15.33 29.14 -22.31
C PRO A 357 14.00 29.30 -23.04
N SER A 358 13.82 28.54 -24.11
CA SER A 358 12.57 28.53 -24.86
C SER A 358 11.45 27.74 -24.15
N TRP A 359 11.80 26.85 -23.23
CA TRP A 359 10.83 26.04 -22.48
C TRP A 359 11.34 25.65 -21.09
N ALA A 360 10.41 25.23 -20.25
CA ALA A 360 10.67 24.59 -18.96
C ALA A 360 9.61 23.51 -18.71
N SER A 361 9.97 22.43 -18.03
CA SER A 361 9.01 21.40 -17.60
C SER A 361 9.25 20.95 -16.18
N ALA A 362 8.18 20.46 -15.55
CA ALA A 362 8.25 19.80 -14.26
C ALA A 362 7.32 18.58 -14.23
N LYS A 363 7.78 17.54 -13.54
CA LYS A 363 6.99 16.39 -13.11
C LYS A 363 6.70 16.57 -11.63
N PHE A 364 5.45 16.36 -11.24
CA PHE A 364 5.05 16.51 -9.85
C PHE A 364 3.91 15.55 -9.49
N THR A 365 3.80 15.23 -8.22
CA THR A 365 2.78 14.33 -7.70
C THR A 365 2.05 14.97 -6.52
N PHE A 366 0.77 14.59 -6.39
CA PHE A 366 0.03 14.75 -5.15
C PHE A 366 -0.19 13.38 -4.54
N ARG A 367 0.01 13.26 -3.24
CA ARG A 367 -0.57 12.17 -2.48
C ARG A 367 -1.93 12.62 -1.99
N THR A 368 -2.96 11.84 -2.27
CA THR A 368 -4.34 12.10 -1.84
C THR A 368 -4.69 11.24 -0.64
N VAL A 369 -5.70 11.63 0.12
CA VAL A 369 -6.25 10.83 1.22
C VAL A 369 -7.66 10.33 0.87
N PRO A 370 -8.24 9.42 1.64
CA PRO A 370 -9.59 8.91 1.37
C PRO A 370 -10.61 10.04 1.18
N ASN A 371 -11.61 9.76 0.33
CA ASN A 371 -12.70 10.65 -0.09
C ASN A 371 -12.30 11.79 -1.05
N MET A 372 -11.03 12.10 -1.20
CA MET A 372 -10.60 13.05 -2.22
C MET A 372 -10.89 12.48 -3.63
N ASN A 373 -11.66 13.23 -4.42
CA ASN A 373 -12.03 12.82 -5.77
C ASN A 373 -10.94 13.20 -6.79
N PRO A 374 -10.25 12.22 -7.43
CA PRO A 374 -9.17 12.53 -8.36
C PRO A 374 -9.60 13.40 -9.55
N GLU A 375 -10.82 13.23 -10.08
CA GLU A 375 -11.29 14.03 -11.21
C GLU A 375 -11.57 15.49 -10.82
N LYS A 376 -12.11 15.73 -9.61
CA LYS A 376 -12.28 17.08 -9.07
C LYS A 376 -10.90 17.75 -8.89
N ILE A 377 -9.95 17.03 -8.30
CA ILE A 377 -8.59 17.55 -8.07
C ILE A 377 -7.90 17.83 -9.41
N ARG A 378 -7.98 16.91 -10.38
CA ARG A 378 -7.41 17.12 -11.72
C ARG A 378 -7.89 18.41 -12.34
N LYS A 379 -9.20 18.64 -12.32
CA LYS A 379 -9.79 19.89 -12.82
C LYS A 379 -9.26 21.12 -12.08
N ASN A 380 -9.21 21.09 -10.77
CA ASN A 380 -8.74 22.20 -9.94
C ASN A 380 -7.25 22.51 -10.21
N VAL A 381 -6.42 21.48 -10.42
CA VAL A 381 -5.02 21.62 -10.82
C VAL A 381 -4.92 22.26 -12.21
N GLU A 382 -5.72 21.81 -13.20
CA GLU A 382 -5.75 22.39 -14.53
C GLU A 382 -6.12 23.90 -14.51
N ASP A 383 -7.14 24.25 -13.74
CA ASP A 383 -7.60 25.65 -13.60
C ASP A 383 -6.57 26.49 -12.86
N PHE A 384 -5.94 25.94 -11.81
CA PHE A 384 -4.86 26.60 -11.07
C PHE A 384 -3.66 26.88 -11.97
N VAL A 385 -3.18 25.89 -12.71
CA VAL A 385 -2.05 26.04 -13.64
C VAL A 385 -2.35 27.12 -14.68
N LYS A 386 -3.53 27.09 -15.30
CA LYS A 386 -3.94 28.10 -16.30
C LYS A 386 -3.98 29.51 -15.71
N SER A 387 -4.38 29.67 -14.46
CA SER A 387 -4.50 31.00 -13.82
C SER A 387 -3.16 31.56 -13.34
N HIS A 388 -2.14 30.74 -13.13
CA HIS A 388 -0.83 31.11 -12.60
C HIS A 388 0.27 31.20 -13.66
N VAL A 389 -0.02 30.80 -14.91
CA VAL A 389 0.92 30.94 -16.02
C VAL A 389 0.63 32.22 -16.78
N PRO A 390 1.65 33.04 -17.10
CA PRO A 390 1.46 34.25 -17.89
C PRO A 390 0.83 33.95 -19.26
N THR A 391 -0.02 34.84 -19.75
CA THR A 391 -0.78 34.67 -21.03
C THR A 391 0.11 34.48 -22.27
N ASP A 392 1.34 34.99 -22.24
CA ASP A 392 2.30 34.89 -23.37
C ASP A 392 3.15 33.59 -23.29
N VAL A 393 2.91 32.74 -22.29
CA VAL A 393 3.57 31.45 -22.13
C VAL A 393 2.56 30.33 -22.40
N LYS A 394 2.84 29.52 -23.42
CA LYS A 394 2.01 28.35 -23.73
C LYS A 394 2.18 27.30 -22.65
N VAL A 395 1.08 26.76 -22.14
CA VAL A 395 1.07 25.68 -21.15
C VAL A 395 0.52 24.40 -21.76
N GLU A 396 1.21 23.30 -21.54
CA GLU A 396 0.78 21.94 -21.79
C GLU A 396 0.83 21.21 -20.45
N LEU A 397 -0.31 20.68 -19.99
CA LEU A 397 -0.42 19.91 -18.75
C LEU A 397 -0.92 18.53 -19.12
N GLU A 398 -0.15 17.53 -18.76
CA GLU A 398 -0.48 16.11 -18.91
C GLU A 398 -0.82 15.52 -17.55
N TYR A 399 -1.96 14.84 -17.46
CA TYR A 399 -2.34 14.01 -16.34
C TYR A 399 -2.01 12.56 -16.69
N GLN A 400 -1.08 11.96 -15.96
CA GLN A 400 -0.56 10.63 -16.29
C GLN A 400 -1.36 9.52 -15.62
N GLN A 401 -1.65 9.68 -14.33
CA GLN A 401 -2.45 8.70 -13.58
C GLN A 401 -3.00 9.31 -12.29
N GLY A 402 -4.04 8.68 -11.75
CA GLY A 402 -4.55 9.03 -10.44
C GLY A 402 -5.39 7.94 -9.80
N SER A 403 -5.21 7.81 -8.51
CA SER A 403 -6.00 6.95 -7.65
C SER A 403 -6.42 7.69 -6.39
N GLY A 404 -7.57 7.31 -5.84
CA GLY A 404 -7.98 7.73 -4.50
C GLY A 404 -7.26 6.95 -3.42
N GLY A 405 -7.18 7.51 -2.23
CA GLY A 405 -6.77 6.78 -1.03
C GLY A 405 -7.89 5.90 -0.48
N MET A 406 -7.56 5.04 0.47
CA MET A 406 -8.54 4.24 1.20
C MET A 406 -8.30 4.27 2.71
N VAL A 407 -9.37 4.09 3.47
CA VAL A 407 -9.30 3.83 4.91
C VAL A 407 -10.29 2.72 5.27
N ALA A 408 -9.83 1.70 5.99
CA ALA A 408 -10.66 0.63 6.54
C ALA A 408 -11.01 0.96 7.99
N PRO A 409 -12.23 0.66 8.46
CA PRO A 409 -12.58 0.89 9.86
C PRO A 409 -11.76 -0.02 10.79
N LEU A 410 -11.14 0.56 11.81
CA LEU A 410 -10.39 -0.17 12.85
C LEU A 410 -11.23 -1.22 13.60
N THR A 411 -12.56 -1.07 13.53
CA THR A 411 -13.54 -1.94 14.19
C THR A 411 -14.17 -2.96 13.25
N GLY A 412 -13.64 -3.10 12.04
CA GLY A 412 -14.09 -4.10 11.07
C GLY A 412 -13.99 -5.51 11.67
N LYS A 413 -14.94 -6.36 11.36
CA LYS A 413 -15.03 -7.70 11.98
C LYS A 413 -13.84 -8.57 11.61
N PHE A 414 -13.43 -8.56 10.34
CA PHE A 414 -12.26 -9.30 9.85
C PHE A 414 -10.95 -8.65 10.34
N VAL A 415 -10.89 -7.32 10.41
CA VAL A 415 -9.75 -6.58 10.99
C VAL A 415 -9.54 -6.96 12.45
N VAL A 416 -10.62 -7.01 13.25
CA VAL A 416 -10.57 -7.43 14.66
C VAL A 416 -10.15 -8.90 14.79
N ALA A 417 -10.63 -9.79 13.93
CA ALA A 417 -10.23 -11.19 13.90
C ALA A 417 -8.74 -11.35 13.56
N ALA A 418 -8.26 -10.68 12.51
CA ALA A 418 -6.85 -10.65 12.13
C ALA A 418 -5.96 -10.10 13.24
N SER A 419 -6.38 -9.01 13.91
CA SER A 419 -5.65 -8.44 15.04
C SER A 419 -5.43 -9.44 16.18
N LYS A 420 -6.44 -10.24 16.52
CA LYS A 420 -6.32 -11.28 17.55
C LYS A 420 -5.40 -12.43 17.12
N VAL A 421 -5.45 -12.80 15.84
CA VAL A 421 -4.55 -13.83 15.29
C VAL A 421 -3.09 -13.36 15.35
N LEU A 422 -2.83 -12.14 14.91
CA LEU A 422 -1.49 -11.55 14.98
C LEU A 422 -0.99 -11.45 16.43
N GLU A 423 -1.83 -11.01 17.37
CA GLU A 423 -1.49 -10.98 18.80
C GLU A 423 -1.15 -12.37 19.33
N ASN A 424 -1.87 -13.41 18.89
CA ASN A 424 -1.60 -14.79 19.30
C ASN A 424 -0.28 -15.33 18.73
N VAL A 425 0.04 -15.02 17.48
CA VAL A 425 1.29 -15.47 16.81
C VAL A 425 2.51 -14.76 17.36
N TYR A 426 2.42 -13.44 17.52
CA TYR A 426 3.58 -12.61 17.89
C TYR A 426 3.70 -12.37 19.40
N GLY A 427 2.68 -12.69 20.19
CA GLY A 427 2.65 -12.43 21.63
C GLY A 427 2.50 -10.96 22.01
N VAL A 428 2.34 -10.08 21.04
CA VAL A 428 2.16 -8.63 21.19
C VAL A 428 1.02 -8.14 20.29
N LYS A 429 0.32 -7.11 20.73
CA LYS A 429 -0.77 -6.50 19.93
C LYS A 429 -0.22 -5.88 18.65
N PRO A 430 -0.86 -6.12 17.51
CA PRO A 430 -0.47 -5.45 16.26
C PRO A 430 -0.65 -3.94 16.37
N ARG A 431 0.16 -3.21 15.65
CA ARG A 431 0.01 -1.77 15.46
C ARG A 431 -0.96 -1.50 14.33
N PHE A 432 -1.70 -0.40 14.44
CA PHE A 432 -2.51 0.11 13.35
C PHE A 432 -1.74 1.23 12.66
N VAL A 433 -1.55 1.10 11.35
CA VAL A 433 -0.72 2.00 10.54
C VAL A 433 -1.57 2.62 9.43
N ARG A 434 -1.37 3.90 9.17
CA ARG A 434 -1.70 4.54 7.90
C ARG A 434 -0.43 4.67 7.09
N ASP A 435 -0.35 3.94 6.00
CA ASP A 435 0.80 3.99 5.11
C ASP A 435 0.73 5.22 4.19
N GLY A 436 1.91 5.78 3.92
CA GLY A 436 2.08 6.85 2.94
C GLY A 436 2.10 6.35 1.51
N GLY A 437 2.34 5.07 1.31
CA GLY A 437 2.29 4.38 0.02
C GLY A 437 0.88 4.27 -0.53
N SER A 438 0.80 3.87 -1.78
CA SER A 438 -0.46 3.69 -2.50
C SER A 438 -0.44 2.34 -3.20
N ILE A 439 -1.50 1.57 -3.02
CA ILE A 439 -1.80 0.38 -3.81
C ILE A 439 -3.14 0.66 -4.50
N PRO A 440 -3.12 1.34 -5.67
CA PRO A 440 -4.32 1.89 -6.30
C PRO A 440 -5.40 0.86 -6.57
N ILE A 441 -4.99 -0.34 -6.94
CA ILE A 441 -5.91 -1.42 -7.27
C ILE A 441 -6.66 -1.95 -6.04
N VAL A 442 -6.04 -1.95 -4.86
CA VAL A 442 -6.70 -2.37 -3.62
C VAL A 442 -7.84 -1.42 -3.25
N ALA A 443 -7.63 -0.11 -3.42
CA ALA A 443 -8.70 0.87 -3.25
C ALA A 443 -9.87 0.62 -4.23
N LYS A 444 -9.57 0.31 -5.50
CA LYS A 444 -10.57 -0.02 -6.53
C LYS A 444 -11.28 -1.35 -6.23
N LEU A 445 -10.56 -2.39 -5.85
CA LEU A 445 -11.13 -3.68 -5.43
C LEU A 445 -12.13 -3.49 -4.29
N ARG A 446 -11.70 -2.81 -3.22
CA ARG A 446 -12.56 -2.52 -2.07
C ARG A 446 -13.85 -1.79 -2.47
N GLN A 447 -13.72 -0.75 -3.29
CA GLN A 447 -14.87 0.05 -3.75
C GLN A 447 -15.82 -0.76 -4.63
N LYS A 448 -15.28 -1.51 -5.61
CA LYS A 448 -16.07 -2.24 -6.61
C LYS A 448 -16.72 -3.50 -6.05
N LEU A 449 -16.09 -4.16 -5.08
CA LEU A 449 -16.58 -5.39 -4.45
C LEU A 449 -17.34 -5.13 -3.14
N ASN A 450 -17.23 -3.92 -2.58
CA ASN A 450 -17.80 -3.56 -1.27
C ASN A 450 -17.39 -4.55 -0.17
N ALA A 451 -16.14 -5.04 -0.22
CA ALA A 451 -15.59 -6.01 0.72
C ALA A 451 -14.86 -5.32 1.87
N GLU A 452 -14.93 -5.89 3.07
CA GLU A 452 -14.08 -5.45 4.18
C GLU A 452 -12.62 -5.78 3.85
N THR A 453 -11.72 -4.79 3.94
CA THR A 453 -10.32 -4.97 3.54
C THR A 453 -9.43 -5.09 4.77
N VAL A 454 -8.64 -6.16 4.79
CA VAL A 454 -7.61 -6.45 5.80
C VAL A 454 -6.26 -6.39 5.10
N LEU A 455 -5.48 -5.34 5.39
CA LEU A 455 -4.09 -5.27 4.92
C LEU A 455 -3.17 -5.60 6.11
N MET A 456 -2.46 -6.71 5.99
CA MET A 456 -1.51 -7.16 7.03
C MET A 456 -0.26 -7.72 6.36
N GLY A 457 0.77 -6.90 6.27
CA GLY A 457 2.03 -7.30 5.69
C GLY A 457 3.04 -7.82 6.71
N PHE A 458 3.98 -8.58 6.20
CA PHE A 458 5.06 -9.19 6.96
C PHE A 458 6.43 -8.59 6.63
N GLY A 459 6.50 -7.69 5.66
CA GLY A 459 7.70 -6.95 5.27
C GLY A 459 8.20 -6.02 6.38
N LEU A 460 9.41 -5.52 6.21
CA LEU A 460 10.00 -4.52 7.09
C LEU A 460 10.42 -3.29 6.26
N GLU A 461 10.50 -2.13 6.91
CA GLU A 461 10.90 -0.88 6.25
C GLU A 461 12.32 -0.95 5.65
N ASP A 462 13.20 -1.80 6.22
CA ASP A 462 14.58 -2.00 5.74
C ASP A 462 14.72 -3.13 4.70
N ASP A 463 13.61 -3.64 4.15
CA ASP A 463 13.64 -4.74 3.17
C ASP A 463 14.09 -4.31 1.77
N ALA A 464 14.36 -3.02 1.56
CA ALA A 464 14.90 -2.45 0.34
C ALA A 464 14.08 -2.80 -0.93
N ILE A 465 12.73 -2.84 -0.80
CA ILE A 465 11.83 -3.02 -1.95
C ILE A 465 12.13 -1.96 -3.02
N HIS A 466 11.97 -2.32 -4.30
CA HIS A 466 12.33 -1.50 -5.48
C HIS A 466 13.82 -1.11 -5.58
N SER A 467 14.69 -1.64 -4.71
CA SER A 467 16.13 -1.36 -4.70
C SER A 467 16.95 -2.64 -4.86
N PRO A 468 18.23 -2.55 -5.23
CA PRO A 468 19.14 -3.68 -5.15
C PRO A 468 19.23 -4.25 -3.73
N ASN A 469 19.43 -5.56 -3.63
CA ASN A 469 19.49 -6.29 -2.35
C ASN A 469 18.17 -6.32 -1.57
N GLU A 470 17.06 -6.27 -2.27
CA GLU A 470 15.76 -6.58 -1.67
C GLU A 470 15.84 -7.88 -0.89
N LYS A 471 15.24 -7.89 0.29
CA LYS A 471 15.26 -9.04 1.20
C LYS A 471 13.92 -9.27 1.86
N PHE A 472 13.74 -10.49 2.37
CA PHE A 472 12.65 -10.81 3.28
C PHE A 472 13.15 -11.69 4.43
N ASN A 473 12.75 -11.38 5.65
CA ASN A 473 13.21 -12.11 6.82
C ASN A 473 12.54 -13.49 6.89
N LEU A 474 13.31 -14.55 7.17
CA LEU A 474 12.77 -15.89 7.33
C LEU A 474 11.76 -15.97 8.48
N ASP A 475 11.99 -15.26 9.59
CA ASP A 475 11.02 -15.21 10.68
C ASP A 475 9.70 -14.57 10.26
N SER A 476 9.73 -13.54 9.42
CA SER A 476 8.55 -12.92 8.82
C SER A 476 7.78 -13.91 7.95
N PHE A 477 8.49 -14.62 7.07
CA PHE A 477 7.90 -15.64 6.19
C PHE A 477 7.21 -16.76 6.99
N PHE A 478 7.90 -17.35 7.97
CA PHE A 478 7.32 -18.43 8.78
C PHE A 478 6.24 -17.98 9.75
N ASN A 479 6.32 -16.77 10.29
CA ASN A 479 5.23 -16.16 11.04
C ASN A 479 4.02 -15.85 10.17
N GLY A 480 4.24 -15.48 8.89
CA GLY A 480 3.18 -15.36 7.89
C GLY A 480 2.44 -16.68 7.70
N ILE A 481 3.17 -17.79 7.47
CA ILE A 481 2.59 -19.15 7.38
C ILE A 481 1.78 -19.49 8.64
N LYS A 482 2.34 -19.25 9.83
CA LYS A 482 1.68 -19.52 11.09
C LYS A 482 0.41 -18.68 11.29
N THR A 483 0.48 -17.41 10.92
CA THR A 483 -0.66 -16.48 10.96
C THR A 483 -1.77 -17.00 10.07
N ASP A 484 -1.46 -17.39 8.85
CA ASP A 484 -2.43 -17.86 7.88
C ASP A 484 -3.17 -19.13 8.34
N VAL A 485 -2.46 -20.10 8.95
CA VAL A 485 -3.09 -21.30 9.53
C VAL A 485 -4.16 -20.96 10.57
N LEU A 486 -3.98 -19.90 11.36
CA LEU A 486 -4.96 -19.49 12.36
C LEU A 486 -6.04 -18.58 11.81
N LEU A 487 -5.75 -17.88 10.72
CA LEU A 487 -6.60 -16.84 10.16
C LEU A 487 -7.89 -17.40 9.56
N TRP A 488 -7.83 -18.51 8.84
CA TRP A 488 -9.01 -19.12 8.20
C TRP A 488 -10.04 -19.59 9.21
N ASP A 489 -9.60 -20.16 10.33
CA ASP A 489 -10.49 -20.51 11.44
C ASP A 489 -11.10 -19.28 12.10
N ALA A 490 -10.29 -18.24 12.32
CA ALA A 490 -10.78 -16.99 12.90
C ALA A 490 -11.79 -16.29 11.99
N PHE A 491 -11.53 -16.24 10.69
CA PHE A 491 -12.40 -15.62 9.70
C PHE A 491 -13.71 -16.39 9.50
N SER A 492 -13.70 -17.72 9.58
CA SER A 492 -14.92 -18.52 9.46
C SER A 492 -15.96 -18.25 10.57
N LYS A 493 -15.53 -17.68 11.69
CA LYS A 493 -16.36 -17.34 12.86
C LYS A 493 -16.85 -15.90 12.88
N VAL A 494 -16.51 -15.13 11.84
CA VAL A 494 -16.99 -13.76 11.67
C VAL A 494 -18.43 -13.81 11.17
N SER A 495 -19.34 -13.34 12.00
CA SER A 495 -20.79 -13.30 11.73
C SER A 495 -21.30 -11.89 11.44
#